data_7ce04c15c948e042d838520fec9294d4
#
_entry.id   7ce04c15c948e042d838520fec9294d4
#
_cell.length_a   1.000
_cell.length_b   1.000
_cell.length_c   1.000
_cell.angle_alpha   90.00
_cell.angle_beta   90.00
_cell.angle_gamma   90.00
#
_symmetry.space_group_name_H-M   'P 1'
#
loop_
_entity.id
_entity.type
_entity.pdbx_description
1 polymer ?
#
loop_
_entity_poly.entity_id
_entity_poly.type
_entity_poly.pdbx_seq_one_letter_code
_entity_poly.pdbx_strand_id
1 'polypeptide(L)'
;GFDQGPGPEASFEPAQATVTLPGVPVSFPVGGFLQATPDGEAALVAAVREATGGAETIADLFAGLGTFALALPSRLYAAEASRDPVLPLKRAAPGVATEHRDLYRRPLDAGELARFDAVVLDPPRAGAAEQAAALAQSAVGRIAYVSCNPATFARDAALLTGGGHSLDWVRPVGQFRWSTHVELAACFSR
;
A
#
# COMPACT_ATOMS: atom_id res chain seq x y z
N GLY A 1 -14.38 -5.09 -24.49
CA GLY A 1 -14.44 -3.84 -23.73
C GLY A 1 -15.60 -3.90 -22.80
N PHE A 2 -15.36 -3.93 -21.50
CA PHE A 2 -16.41 -3.64 -20.53
C PHE A 2 -16.66 -2.15 -20.63
N ASP A 3 -17.91 -1.78 -20.90
CA ASP A 3 -18.39 -0.40 -20.84
C ASP A 3 -18.15 0.10 -19.42
N GLN A 4 -17.18 0.99 -19.26
CA GLN A 4 -17.00 1.70 -18.01
C GLN A 4 -18.07 2.79 -18.00
N GLY A 5 -19.23 2.46 -17.47
CA GLY A 5 -20.25 3.44 -17.18
C GLY A 5 -19.69 4.62 -16.35
N PRO A 6 -20.43 5.71 -16.21
CA PRO A 6 -20.00 6.81 -15.34
C PRO A 6 -19.67 6.24 -13.96
N GLY A 7 -18.53 6.66 -13.42
CA GLY A 7 -18.09 6.20 -12.10
C GLY A 7 -19.13 6.48 -11.01
N PRO A 8 -18.92 5.98 -9.79
CA PRO A 8 -19.85 6.22 -8.69
C PRO A 8 -20.00 7.73 -8.43
N GLU A 9 -21.24 8.19 -8.29
CA GLU A 9 -21.58 9.58 -8.01
C GLU A 9 -22.31 9.69 -6.67
N ALA A 10 -22.07 10.77 -5.94
CA ALA A 10 -22.80 11.07 -4.73
C ALA A 10 -24.23 11.50 -5.09
N SER A 11 -25.24 10.74 -4.66
CA SER A 11 -26.66 11.12 -4.82
C SER A 11 -27.10 12.13 -3.77
N PHE A 12 -26.53 12.06 -2.58
CA PHE A 12 -26.83 12.94 -1.46
C PHE A 12 -25.68 12.89 -0.44
N GLU A 13 -25.09 14.02 -0.12
CA GLU A 13 -23.98 14.14 0.83
C GLU A 13 -24.18 15.37 1.73
N PRO A 14 -25.01 15.25 2.80
CA PRO A 14 -25.30 16.37 3.70
C PRO A 14 -24.09 16.80 4.52
N ALA A 15 -23.12 15.90 4.70
CA ALA A 15 -21.82 16.14 5.29
C ALA A 15 -20.81 15.19 4.67
N GLN A 16 -19.55 15.63 4.56
CA GLN A 16 -18.49 14.80 3.97
C GLN A 16 -18.34 13.50 4.76
N ALA A 17 -18.40 12.36 4.07
CA ALA A 17 -18.17 11.05 4.66
C ALA A 17 -16.74 10.99 5.24
N THR A 18 -16.57 10.37 6.39
CA THR A 18 -15.28 10.17 7.05
C THR A 18 -15.12 8.73 7.46
N VAL A 19 -13.87 8.27 7.49
CA VAL A 19 -13.46 6.96 8.03
C VAL A 19 -12.33 7.19 9.02
N THR A 20 -12.24 6.38 10.06
CA THR A 20 -11.12 6.41 11.00
C THR A 20 -10.11 5.32 10.61
N LEU A 21 -8.97 5.75 10.05
CA LEU A 21 -7.85 4.89 9.69
C LEU A 21 -6.76 5.04 10.75
N PRO A 22 -6.13 3.97 11.19
CA PRO A 22 -5.48 3.73 12.50
C PRO A 22 -5.48 4.92 13.47
N GLY A 23 -6.69 5.26 13.96
CA GLY A 23 -6.89 6.33 14.94
C GLY A 23 -7.03 7.75 14.37
N VAL A 24 -6.87 7.96 13.05
CA VAL A 24 -6.94 9.27 12.39
C VAL A 24 -8.21 9.37 11.55
N PRO A 25 -9.06 10.40 11.74
CA PRO A 25 -10.20 10.64 10.87
C PRO A 25 -9.73 11.17 9.51
N VAL A 26 -10.16 10.50 8.43
CA VAL A 26 -9.83 10.82 7.06
C VAL A 26 -11.12 11.01 6.27
N SER A 27 -11.21 12.05 5.45
CA SER A 27 -12.33 12.24 4.54
C SER A 27 -12.37 11.09 3.53
N PHE A 28 -13.55 10.48 3.38
CA PHE A 28 -13.73 9.34 2.49
C PHE A 28 -14.29 9.79 1.14
N PRO A 29 -13.54 9.66 0.04
CA PRO A 29 -14.02 10.06 -1.28
C PRO A 29 -15.02 9.05 -1.84
N VAL A 30 -15.88 9.50 -2.74
CA VAL A 30 -16.78 8.63 -3.50
C VAL A 30 -15.96 7.60 -4.27
N GLY A 31 -16.33 6.32 -4.13
CA GLY A 31 -15.56 5.21 -4.74
C GLY A 31 -14.24 4.90 -4.06
N GLY A 32 -13.96 5.47 -2.89
CA GLY A 32 -12.77 5.15 -2.10
C GLY A 32 -12.69 3.67 -1.72
N PHE A 33 -11.48 3.15 -1.56
CA PHE A 33 -11.23 1.78 -1.15
C PHE A 33 -10.95 1.70 0.36
N LEU A 34 -11.48 0.67 0.99
CA LEU A 34 -11.18 0.26 2.38
C LEU A 34 -10.93 -1.25 2.42
N GLN A 35 -10.16 -1.69 3.40
CA GLN A 35 -10.06 -3.11 3.73
C GLN A 35 -11.44 -3.66 4.13
N ALA A 36 -11.72 -4.91 3.74
CA ALA A 36 -13.08 -5.44 3.81
C ALA A 36 -13.60 -5.61 5.25
N THR A 37 -12.71 -5.81 6.21
CA THR A 37 -13.07 -5.97 7.62
C THR A 37 -12.08 -5.23 8.54
N PRO A 38 -12.54 -4.68 9.68
CA PRO A 38 -11.63 -4.05 10.67
C PRO A 38 -10.56 -5.00 11.20
N ASP A 39 -10.92 -6.27 11.44
CA ASP A 39 -9.96 -7.28 11.93
C ASP A 39 -8.90 -7.60 10.87
N GLY A 40 -9.29 -7.66 9.60
CA GLY A 40 -8.37 -7.86 8.47
C GLY A 40 -7.42 -6.67 8.31
N GLU A 41 -7.93 -5.45 8.40
CA GLU A 41 -7.11 -4.24 8.38
C GLU A 41 -6.10 -4.24 9.54
N ALA A 42 -6.56 -4.54 10.76
CA ALA A 42 -5.69 -4.61 11.93
C ALA A 42 -4.60 -5.69 11.77
N ALA A 43 -4.92 -6.84 11.20
CA ALA A 43 -3.96 -7.92 10.95
C ALA A 43 -2.92 -7.51 9.88
N LEU A 44 -3.33 -6.87 8.79
CA LEU A 44 -2.42 -6.35 7.76
C LEU A 44 -1.51 -5.25 8.31
N VAL A 45 -2.08 -4.30 9.08
CA VAL A 45 -1.30 -3.24 9.75
C VAL A 45 -0.27 -3.84 10.71
N ALA A 46 -0.65 -4.84 11.51
CA ALA A 46 0.28 -5.52 12.42
C ALA A 46 1.42 -6.21 11.65
N ALA A 47 1.11 -6.89 10.55
CA ALA A 47 2.10 -7.54 9.69
C ALA A 47 3.06 -6.53 9.04
N VAL A 48 2.54 -5.40 8.54
CA VAL A 48 3.35 -4.32 7.95
C VAL A 48 4.25 -3.68 9.01
N ARG A 49 3.75 -3.44 10.22
CA ARG A 49 4.57 -2.93 11.34
C ARG A 49 5.73 -3.88 11.69
N GLU A 50 5.47 -5.18 11.72
CA GLU A 50 6.50 -6.19 11.96
C GLU A 50 7.54 -6.19 10.84
N ALA A 51 7.10 -6.20 9.58
CA ALA A 51 7.98 -6.23 8.42
C ALA A 51 8.87 -4.98 8.32
N THR A 52 8.35 -3.81 8.69
CA THR A 52 9.07 -2.53 8.65
C THR A 52 9.77 -2.17 9.96
N GLY A 53 9.72 -3.04 10.96
CA GLY A 53 10.19 -2.76 12.33
C GLY A 53 11.58 -2.15 12.41
N GLY A 54 11.70 -1.02 13.13
CA GLY A 54 12.95 -0.29 13.33
C GLY A 54 13.34 0.67 12.20
N ALA A 55 12.58 0.73 11.08
CA ALA A 55 12.83 1.69 10.02
C ALA A 55 12.47 3.12 10.44
N GLU A 56 13.38 4.07 10.23
CA GLU A 56 13.14 5.49 10.52
C GLU A 56 12.46 6.21 9.35
N THR A 57 12.73 5.76 8.13
CA THR A 57 12.21 6.33 6.89
C THR A 57 11.52 5.26 6.06
N ILE A 58 10.24 5.47 5.76
CA ILE A 58 9.42 4.48 5.05
C ILE A 58 8.70 5.13 3.87
N ALA A 59 8.72 4.44 2.71
CA ALA A 59 7.84 4.76 1.60
C ALA A 59 6.62 3.83 1.62
N ASP A 60 5.41 4.39 1.61
CA ASP A 60 4.14 3.70 1.41
C ASP A 60 3.70 3.93 -0.04
N LEU A 61 3.80 2.88 -0.85
CA LEU A 61 3.56 2.93 -2.28
C LEU A 61 2.24 2.23 -2.63
N PHE A 62 1.43 2.87 -3.47
CA PHE A 62 0.02 2.59 -3.68
C PHE A 62 -0.80 2.87 -2.41
N ALA A 63 -0.49 3.99 -1.75
CA ALA A 63 -0.90 4.28 -0.38
C ALA A 63 -2.42 4.43 -0.17
N GLY A 64 -3.19 4.68 -1.22
CA GLY A 64 -4.63 4.92 -1.10
C GLY A 64 -4.92 6.07 -0.12
N LEU A 65 -5.81 5.83 0.83
CA LEU A 65 -6.15 6.77 1.92
C LEU A 65 -5.11 6.79 3.05
N GLY A 66 -4.07 5.95 2.97
CA GLY A 66 -2.99 5.93 3.94
C GLY A 66 -3.16 4.97 5.10
N THR A 67 -3.84 3.86 4.91
CA THR A 67 -4.01 2.81 5.95
C THR A 67 -2.69 2.46 6.62
N PHE A 68 -1.63 2.25 5.84
CA PHE A 68 -0.31 1.94 6.39
C PHE A 68 0.47 3.19 6.79
N ALA A 69 0.46 4.25 5.96
CA ALA A 69 1.14 5.51 6.29
C ALA A 69 0.68 6.10 7.62
N LEU A 70 -0.61 6.02 7.95
CA LEU A 70 -1.16 6.51 9.23
C LEU A 70 -0.87 5.58 10.41
N ALA A 71 -0.53 4.31 10.14
CA ALA A 71 -0.26 3.31 11.17
C ALA A 71 1.20 3.32 11.64
N LEU A 72 2.14 3.82 10.85
CA LEU A 72 3.57 3.66 11.08
C LEU A 72 4.18 4.89 11.79
N PRO A 73 4.94 4.70 12.88
CA PRO A 73 5.53 5.79 13.67
C PRO A 73 6.88 6.28 13.09
N SER A 74 6.97 6.49 11.79
CA SER A 74 8.21 6.79 11.08
C SER A 74 8.08 8.07 10.26
N ARG A 75 9.17 8.55 9.66
CA ARG A 75 9.10 9.58 8.62
C ARG A 75 8.57 8.95 7.34
N LEU A 76 7.37 9.37 6.93
CA LEU A 76 6.62 8.73 5.86
C LEU A 76 6.64 9.56 4.57
N TYR A 77 6.82 8.84 3.47
CA TYR A 77 6.50 9.26 2.13
C TYR A 77 5.39 8.34 1.60
N ALA A 78 4.36 8.91 0.98
CA ALA A 78 3.25 8.15 0.42
C ALA A 78 3.04 8.54 -1.04
N ALA A 79 2.99 7.55 -1.93
CA ALA A 79 2.72 7.75 -3.36
C ALA A 79 1.44 7.02 -3.78
N GLU A 80 0.57 7.74 -4.50
CA GLU A 80 -0.72 7.23 -4.97
C GLU A 80 -1.07 7.83 -6.33
N ALA A 81 -1.61 7.01 -7.24
CA ALA A 81 -1.96 7.43 -8.59
C ALA A 81 -3.29 8.19 -8.67
N SER A 82 -4.21 7.95 -7.75
CA SER A 82 -5.48 8.66 -7.69
C SER A 82 -5.36 9.94 -6.85
N ARG A 83 -5.92 11.04 -7.37
CA ARG A 83 -5.96 12.32 -6.63
C ARG A 83 -6.94 12.28 -5.47
N ASP A 84 -8.00 11.49 -5.60
CA ASP A 84 -9.10 11.49 -4.64
C ASP A 84 -8.67 11.02 -3.24
N PRO A 85 -7.86 9.97 -3.05
CA PRO A 85 -7.33 9.59 -1.74
C PRO A 85 -6.13 10.45 -1.31
N VAL A 86 -5.30 10.99 -2.22
CA VAL A 86 -4.09 11.77 -1.86
C VAL A 86 -4.44 13.04 -1.08
N LEU A 87 -5.47 13.77 -1.49
CA LEU A 87 -5.86 15.02 -0.83
C LEU A 87 -6.38 14.80 0.60
N PRO A 88 -7.29 13.83 0.87
CA PRO A 88 -7.67 13.43 2.21
C PRO A 88 -6.49 13.02 3.09
N LEU A 89 -5.60 12.19 2.60
CA LEU A 89 -4.40 11.76 3.34
C LEU A 89 -3.52 12.96 3.72
N LYS A 90 -3.24 13.83 2.78
CA LYS A 90 -2.43 15.04 3.02
C LYS A 90 -3.04 15.97 4.08
N ARG A 91 -4.38 16.07 4.11
CA ARG A 91 -5.09 16.89 5.12
C ARG A 91 -5.08 16.23 6.50
N ALA A 92 -5.28 14.90 6.54
CA ALA A 92 -5.32 14.13 7.77
C ALA A 92 -3.93 13.99 8.43
N ALA A 93 -2.86 13.92 7.62
CA ALA A 93 -1.50 13.74 8.09
C ALA A 93 -0.52 14.69 7.39
N PRO A 94 -0.47 15.98 7.76
CA PRO A 94 0.43 16.96 7.14
C PRO A 94 1.92 16.62 7.27
N GLY A 95 2.29 15.75 8.20
CA GLY A 95 3.67 15.27 8.40
C GLY A 95 4.09 14.17 7.40
N VAL A 96 3.14 13.57 6.66
CA VAL A 96 3.43 12.60 5.61
C VAL A 96 3.72 13.34 4.30
N ALA A 97 4.88 13.11 3.71
CA ALA A 97 5.22 13.64 2.40
C ALA A 97 4.43 12.89 1.32
N THR A 98 3.34 13.48 0.82
CA THR A 98 2.45 12.83 -0.15
C THR A 98 2.74 13.26 -1.57
N GLU A 99 2.80 12.31 -2.52
CA GLU A 99 2.95 12.55 -3.96
C GLU A 99 1.81 11.89 -4.76
N HIS A 100 1.23 12.64 -5.68
CA HIS A 100 0.38 12.09 -6.72
C HIS A 100 1.27 11.51 -7.83
N ARG A 101 1.41 10.17 -7.87
CA ARG A 101 2.34 9.47 -8.76
C ARG A 101 1.78 8.14 -9.24
N ASP A 102 1.71 7.98 -10.54
CA ASP A 102 1.40 6.70 -11.18
C ASP A 102 2.65 5.82 -11.17
N LEU A 103 2.70 4.86 -10.25
CA LEU A 103 3.83 3.97 -10.05
C LEU A 103 3.99 2.89 -11.15
N TYR A 104 2.96 2.68 -11.98
CA TYR A 104 3.08 1.83 -13.16
C TYR A 104 3.86 2.50 -14.29
N ARG A 105 3.71 3.83 -14.42
CA ARG A 105 4.39 4.62 -15.45
C ARG A 105 5.70 5.22 -14.97
N ARG A 106 5.76 5.56 -13.70
CA ARG A 106 6.90 6.21 -13.05
C ARG A 106 7.19 5.58 -11.70
N PRO A 107 7.67 4.33 -11.64
CA PRO A 107 8.12 3.75 -10.37
C PRO A 107 9.20 4.63 -9.75
N LEU A 108 9.38 4.54 -8.43
CA LEU A 108 10.55 5.12 -7.79
C LEU A 108 11.78 4.34 -8.26
N ASP A 109 12.77 5.02 -8.79
CA ASP A 109 14.03 4.40 -9.19
C ASP A 109 14.93 4.08 -7.98
N ALA A 110 16.03 3.37 -8.20
CA ALA A 110 16.95 2.97 -7.14
C ALA A 110 17.56 4.16 -6.39
N GLY A 111 17.77 5.30 -7.06
CA GLY A 111 18.27 6.53 -6.44
C GLY A 111 17.23 7.18 -5.54
N GLU A 112 15.97 7.25 -5.99
CA GLU A 112 14.85 7.75 -5.19
C GLU A 112 14.58 6.85 -3.98
N LEU A 113 14.72 5.53 -4.14
CA LEU A 113 14.54 4.52 -3.09
C LEU A 113 15.65 4.53 -2.04
N ALA A 114 16.85 4.98 -2.36
CA ALA A 114 18.01 4.98 -1.47
C ALA A 114 17.83 5.79 -0.17
N ARG A 115 16.82 6.65 -0.12
CA ARG A 115 16.49 7.47 1.07
C ARG A 115 15.58 6.78 2.08
N PHE A 116 15.11 5.55 1.79
CA PHE A 116 14.18 4.82 2.64
C PHE A 116 14.83 3.56 3.20
N ASP A 117 14.62 3.34 4.50
CA ASP A 117 15.06 2.11 5.18
C ASP A 117 14.14 0.94 4.84
N ALA A 118 12.85 1.24 4.66
CA ALA A 118 11.85 0.25 4.29
C ALA A 118 10.83 0.80 3.28
N VAL A 119 10.19 -0.13 2.56
CA VAL A 119 9.11 0.16 1.61
C VAL A 119 7.91 -0.72 1.92
N VAL A 120 6.72 -0.13 1.91
CA VAL A 120 5.43 -0.83 1.92
C VAL A 120 4.88 -0.82 0.51
N LEU A 121 4.41 -1.96 0.03
CA LEU A 121 3.70 -2.14 -1.23
C LEU A 121 2.30 -2.69 -0.96
N ASP A 122 1.26 -2.01 -1.43
CA ASP A 122 -0.13 -2.49 -1.43
C ASP A 122 -0.78 -2.24 -2.79
N PRO A 123 -0.27 -2.87 -3.86
CA PRO A 123 -0.74 -2.61 -5.21
C PRO A 123 -2.12 -3.21 -5.46
N PRO A 124 -2.86 -2.68 -6.46
CA PRO A 124 -4.05 -3.33 -7.00
C PRO A 124 -3.75 -4.74 -7.52
N ARG A 125 -4.81 -5.47 -7.92
CA ARG A 125 -4.72 -6.88 -8.40
C ARG A 125 -3.70 -7.15 -9.50
N ALA A 126 -3.26 -6.13 -10.24
CA ALA A 126 -2.22 -6.23 -11.26
C ALA A 126 -0.81 -6.47 -10.68
N GLY A 127 -0.63 -6.24 -9.38
CA GLY A 127 0.68 -6.28 -8.72
C GLY A 127 1.50 -5.02 -9.00
N ALA A 128 2.78 -5.05 -8.71
CA ALA A 128 3.71 -3.92 -8.79
C ALA A 128 5.02 -4.28 -9.52
N ALA A 129 4.93 -4.94 -10.68
CA ALA A 129 6.10 -5.49 -11.38
C ALA A 129 7.20 -4.45 -11.63
N GLU A 130 6.83 -3.24 -12.08
CA GLU A 130 7.76 -2.17 -12.39
C GLU A 130 8.46 -1.67 -11.12
N GLN A 131 7.70 -1.51 -10.04
CA GLN A 131 8.24 -1.09 -8.75
C GLN A 131 9.07 -2.21 -8.08
N ALA A 132 8.66 -3.46 -8.19
CA ALA A 132 9.42 -4.61 -7.71
C ALA A 132 10.77 -4.75 -8.44
N ALA A 133 10.79 -4.51 -9.75
CA ALA A 133 12.03 -4.49 -10.53
C ALA A 133 12.98 -3.35 -10.11
N ALA A 134 12.46 -2.17 -9.79
CA ALA A 134 13.26 -1.06 -9.27
C ALA A 134 13.79 -1.35 -7.85
N LEU A 135 12.95 -1.94 -6.98
CA LEU A 135 13.35 -2.37 -5.63
C LEU A 135 14.43 -3.46 -5.67
N ALA A 136 14.35 -4.40 -6.59
CA ALA A 136 15.36 -5.44 -6.80
C ALA A 136 16.77 -4.85 -7.06
N GLN A 137 16.84 -3.65 -7.65
CA GLN A 137 18.08 -2.93 -7.95
C GLN A 137 18.47 -1.89 -6.87
N SER A 138 17.63 -1.70 -5.86
CA SER A 138 17.84 -0.70 -4.80
C SER A 138 18.61 -1.29 -3.61
N ALA A 139 19.01 -0.42 -2.68
CA ALA A 139 19.62 -0.79 -1.39
C ALA A 139 18.60 -0.85 -0.24
N VAL A 140 17.30 -0.81 -0.53
CA VAL A 140 16.24 -0.90 0.49
C VAL A 140 16.40 -2.19 1.30
N GLY A 141 16.52 -2.06 2.62
CA GLY A 141 16.79 -3.18 3.50
C GLY A 141 15.57 -4.04 3.83
N ARG A 142 14.37 -3.45 3.80
CA ARG A 142 13.12 -4.14 4.19
C ARG A 142 11.96 -3.79 3.27
N ILE A 143 11.16 -4.78 2.90
CA ILE A 143 9.96 -4.58 2.11
C ILE A 143 8.81 -5.33 2.78
N ALA A 144 7.74 -4.60 3.10
CA ALA A 144 6.45 -5.16 3.44
C ALA A 144 5.58 -5.18 2.17
N TYR A 145 5.13 -6.35 1.75
CA TYR A 145 4.29 -6.50 0.57
C TYR A 145 2.91 -7.02 0.97
N VAL A 146 1.87 -6.24 0.73
CA VAL A 146 0.47 -6.65 0.87
C VAL A 146 -0.09 -6.96 -0.51
N SER A 147 -0.92 -7.99 -0.65
CA SER A 147 -1.50 -8.34 -1.94
C SER A 147 -2.83 -9.08 -1.81
N CYS A 148 -3.78 -8.72 -2.67
CA CYS A 148 -5.04 -9.43 -2.86
C CYS A 148 -4.99 -10.47 -4.01
N ASN A 149 -3.83 -10.68 -4.64
CA ASN A 149 -3.67 -11.62 -5.76
C ASN A 149 -2.36 -12.42 -5.64
N PRO A 150 -2.43 -13.68 -5.18
CA PRO A 150 -1.25 -14.52 -5.02
C PRO A 150 -0.42 -14.73 -6.28
N ALA A 151 -1.06 -14.72 -7.48
CA ALA A 151 -0.34 -14.95 -8.72
C ALA A 151 0.56 -13.76 -9.11
N THR A 152 0.06 -12.53 -8.98
CA THR A 152 0.88 -11.33 -9.23
C THR A 152 1.91 -11.12 -8.12
N PHE A 153 1.56 -11.44 -6.86
CA PHE A 153 2.53 -11.47 -5.77
C PHE A 153 3.70 -12.42 -6.06
N ALA A 154 3.43 -13.66 -6.50
CA ALA A 154 4.50 -14.63 -6.79
C ALA A 154 5.46 -14.13 -7.89
N ARG A 155 4.93 -13.47 -8.94
CA ARG A 155 5.74 -12.82 -9.99
C ARG A 155 6.64 -11.73 -9.41
N ASP A 156 6.09 -10.84 -8.59
CA ASP A 156 6.80 -9.71 -8.02
C ASP A 156 7.82 -10.18 -6.96
N ALA A 157 7.47 -11.18 -6.17
CA ALA A 157 8.37 -11.83 -5.22
C ALA A 157 9.59 -12.46 -5.92
N ALA A 158 9.40 -13.07 -7.09
CA ALA A 158 10.50 -13.60 -7.89
C ALA A 158 11.45 -12.49 -8.38
N LEU A 159 10.94 -11.30 -8.73
CA LEU A 159 11.78 -10.15 -9.07
C LEU A 159 12.61 -9.70 -7.87
N LEU A 160 11.98 -9.56 -6.70
CA LEU A 160 12.66 -9.14 -5.47
C LEU A 160 13.74 -10.13 -5.04
N THR A 161 13.42 -11.43 -5.02
CA THR A 161 14.38 -12.46 -4.64
C THR A 161 15.50 -12.61 -5.66
N GLY A 162 15.21 -12.49 -6.95
CA GLY A 162 16.22 -12.43 -8.01
C GLY A 162 17.14 -11.23 -7.90
N GLY A 163 16.69 -10.13 -7.28
CA GLY A 163 17.48 -8.94 -6.97
C GLY A 163 18.27 -9.02 -5.66
N GLY A 164 18.18 -10.13 -4.92
CA GLY A 164 18.95 -10.38 -3.71
C GLY A 164 18.23 -10.12 -2.39
N HIS A 165 16.90 -9.88 -2.41
CA HIS A 165 16.10 -9.90 -1.19
C HIS A 165 15.76 -11.35 -0.81
N SER A 166 15.70 -11.64 0.48
CA SER A 166 15.19 -12.90 1.04
C SER A 166 13.71 -12.75 1.39
N LEU A 167 12.88 -13.72 1.02
CA LEU A 167 11.50 -13.79 1.49
C LEU A 167 11.49 -14.43 2.89
N ASP A 168 11.28 -13.62 3.92
CA ASP A 168 11.34 -14.08 5.31
C ASP A 168 10.08 -14.85 5.71
N TRP A 169 8.91 -14.31 5.35
CA TRP A 169 7.62 -14.95 5.61
C TRP A 169 6.51 -14.44 4.69
N VAL A 170 5.47 -15.25 4.54
CA VAL A 170 4.17 -14.91 3.93
C VAL A 170 3.08 -15.32 4.89
N ARG A 171 2.11 -14.42 5.14
CA ARG A 171 0.94 -14.67 6.01
C ARG A 171 -0.34 -14.39 5.26
N PRO A 172 -1.23 -15.38 5.11
CA PRO A 172 -2.57 -15.13 4.58
C PRO A 172 -3.43 -14.42 5.62
N VAL A 173 -4.25 -13.48 5.15
CA VAL A 173 -5.24 -12.75 5.95
C VAL A 173 -6.62 -12.97 5.32
N GLY A 174 -7.46 -13.74 5.99
CA GLY A 174 -8.83 -14.02 5.54
C GLY A 174 -9.77 -12.89 5.92
N GLN A 175 -10.32 -12.19 4.94
CA GLN A 175 -11.32 -11.14 5.14
C GLN A 175 -12.71 -11.54 4.62
N PHE A 176 -12.79 -12.58 3.80
CA PHE A 176 -14.03 -12.98 3.12
C PHE A 176 -14.37 -14.44 3.48
N ARG A 177 -15.37 -14.62 4.33
CA ARG A 177 -15.92 -15.96 4.61
C ARG A 177 -16.57 -16.53 3.35
N TRP A 178 -16.40 -17.82 3.12
CA TRP A 178 -16.99 -18.54 1.98
C TRP A 178 -16.50 -18.10 0.58
N SER A 179 -15.35 -17.46 0.52
CA SER A 179 -14.69 -17.05 -0.72
C SER A 179 -13.28 -17.63 -0.80
N THR A 180 -12.80 -17.87 -2.03
CA THR A 180 -11.39 -18.18 -2.30
C THR A 180 -10.51 -16.94 -2.33
N HIS A 181 -11.09 -15.75 -2.13
CA HIS A 181 -10.36 -14.50 -2.07
C HIS A 181 -9.59 -14.42 -0.76
N VAL A 182 -8.29 -14.19 -0.86
CA VAL A 182 -7.39 -14.08 0.28
C VAL A 182 -6.48 -12.87 0.09
N GLU A 183 -6.33 -12.09 1.14
CA GLU A 183 -5.24 -11.14 1.25
C GLU A 183 -4.02 -11.84 1.83
N LEU A 184 -2.85 -11.34 1.51
CA LEU A 184 -1.61 -11.79 2.13
C LEU A 184 -0.73 -10.60 2.49
N ALA A 185 0.08 -10.77 3.52
CA ALA A 185 1.21 -9.90 3.83
C ALA A 185 2.49 -10.70 3.79
N ALA A 186 3.56 -10.12 3.28
CA ALA A 186 4.87 -10.74 3.18
C ALA A 186 5.97 -9.77 3.64
N CYS A 187 7.04 -10.31 4.16
CA CYS A 187 8.25 -9.59 4.53
C CYS A 187 9.42 -10.04 3.68
N PHE A 188 10.16 -9.07 3.16
CA PHE A 188 11.45 -9.31 2.54
C PHE A 188 12.52 -8.50 3.26
N SER A 189 13.72 -9.09 3.38
CA SER A 189 14.91 -8.44 3.93
C SER A 189 16.13 -8.63 3.01
N ARG A 190 17.11 -7.77 3.18
CA ARG A 190 18.39 -7.85 2.46
C ARG A 190 19.53 -7.78 3.44
#